data_bfcdb9d3a7bcd1b64424df93d6ced36a
#
_entry.id   bfcdb9d3a7bcd1b64424df93d6ced36a
#
_cell.length_a   1.000
_cell.length_b   1.000
_cell.length_c   1.000
_cell.angle_alpha   90.00
_cell.angle_beta   90.00
_cell.angle_gamma   90.00
#
_symmetry.space_group_name_H-M   'P 1'
#
loop_
_entity.id
_entity.type
_entity.pdbx_description
1 polymer ?
#
loop_
_entity_poly.entity_id
_entity_poly.type
_entity_poly.pdbx_seq_one_letter_code
_entity_poly.pdbx_strand_id
1 'polypeptide(L)'
;MFVPPLLCQPGQAALTPKLAQSLCNAWCGRDLTWLAPREAVEFECLQSPDTLWQVWQEMQAQNIDLVMQPSAGRRKKMLLADMDSTMIEQECIDELAVEAGVGDEVSQITARAMNGELDFEQALQERTGLLKGLAVEIIDKVYQTRITYMPGGAQLLAT
;
A
#
# COMPACT_ATOMS: atom_id res chain seq x y z
N MET A 1 1.01 -20.02 17.98
CA MET A 1 -0.18 -19.76 17.15
C MET A 1 0.14 -18.70 16.11
N PHE A 2 -0.40 -18.86 14.93
CA PHE A 2 -0.26 -17.95 13.80
C PHE A 2 -1.63 -17.59 13.26
N VAL A 3 -1.69 -16.47 12.55
CA VAL A 3 -2.88 -16.04 11.85
C VAL A 3 -2.48 -15.66 10.42
N PRO A 4 -3.04 -16.33 9.41
CA PRO A 4 -2.92 -15.95 8.00
C PRO A 4 -4.10 -15.06 7.58
N PRO A 5 -3.98 -13.73 7.60
CA PRO A 5 -4.92 -12.89 6.88
C PRO A 5 -4.75 -13.07 5.36
N LEU A 6 -5.88 -13.19 4.68
CA LEU A 6 -6.02 -13.10 3.24
C LEU A 6 -6.76 -11.82 2.91
N LEU A 7 -6.23 -11.08 1.94
CA LEU A 7 -6.73 -9.76 1.56
C LEU A 7 -6.83 -9.68 0.04
N CYS A 8 -7.82 -8.98 -0.48
CA CYS A 8 -7.83 -8.57 -1.88
C CYS A 8 -8.17 -7.08 -1.96
N GLN A 9 -7.95 -6.50 -3.13
CA GLN A 9 -8.25 -5.09 -3.36
C GLN A 9 -9.72 -4.80 -3.02
N PRO A 10 -10.02 -3.70 -2.31
CA PRO A 10 -11.39 -3.28 -2.03
C PRO A 10 -12.24 -3.19 -3.30
N GLY A 11 -13.45 -3.75 -3.24
CA GLY A 11 -14.39 -3.81 -4.37
C GLY A 11 -14.20 -5.00 -5.32
N GLN A 12 -13.08 -5.73 -5.28
CA GLN A 12 -12.88 -6.92 -6.13
C GLN A 12 -13.67 -8.15 -5.66
N ALA A 13 -13.95 -8.26 -4.36
CA ALA A 13 -14.68 -9.37 -3.76
C ALA A 13 -14.14 -10.76 -4.18
N ALA A 14 -12.81 -10.89 -4.34
CA ALA A 14 -12.14 -12.08 -4.86
C ALA A 14 -12.17 -13.26 -3.88
N LEU A 15 -12.22 -12.98 -2.58
CA LEU A 15 -12.27 -14.00 -1.55
C LEU A 15 -13.66 -14.65 -1.48
N THR A 16 -13.73 -15.93 -1.80
CA THR A 16 -14.98 -16.68 -1.68
C THR A 16 -15.05 -17.45 -0.35
N PRO A 17 -16.24 -17.66 0.24
CA PRO A 17 -16.36 -18.50 1.43
C PRO A 17 -15.80 -19.91 1.24
N LYS A 18 -15.96 -20.47 0.04
CA LYS A 18 -15.41 -21.79 -0.30
C LYS A 18 -13.89 -21.82 -0.25
N LEU A 19 -13.22 -20.80 -0.83
CA LEU A 19 -11.76 -20.70 -0.80
C LEU A 19 -11.26 -20.55 0.64
N ALA A 20 -11.81 -19.61 1.40
CA ALA A 20 -11.44 -19.36 2.79
C ALA A 20 -11.61 -20.62 3.66
N GLN A 21 -12.75 -21.30 3.54
CA GLN A 21 -13.02 -22.51 4.31
C GLN A 21 -12.12 -23.67 3.89
N SER A 22 -11.86 -23.83 2.58
CA SER A 22 -10.98 -24.89 2.08
C SER A 22 -9.56 -24.71 2.61
N LEU A 23 -9.03 -23.47 2.59
CA LEU A 23 -7.70 -23.18 3.10
C LEU A 23 -7.62 -23.34 4.61
N CYS A 24 -8.60 -22.84 5.34
CA CYS A 24 -8.71 -23.04 6.78
C CYS A 24 -8.66 -24.53 7.15
N ASN A 25 -9.44 -25.36 6.46
CA ASN A 25 -9.46 -26.81 6.69
C ASN A 25 -8.13 -27.48 6.33
N ALA A 26 -7.51 -27.09 5.19
CA ALA A 26 -6.23 -27.65 4.73
C ALA A 26 -5.09 -27.38 5.73
N TRP A 27 -5.15 -26.25 6.41
CA TRP A 27 -4.16 -25.85 7.40
C TRP A 27 -4.55 -26.16 8.85
N CYS A 28 -5.56 -27.02 9.05
CA CYS A 28 -6.10 -27.35 10.37
C CYS A 28 -6.43 -26.09 11.19
N GLY A 29 -6.91 -25.07 10.50
CA GLY A 29 -7.26 -23.79 11.07
C GLY A 29 -8.59 -23.82 11.80
N ARG A 30 -8.83 -22.80 12.61
CA ARG A 30 -10.05 -22.59 13.39
C ARG A 30 -10.39 -21.09 13.45
N ASP A 31 -11.56 -20.79 13.98
CA ASP A 31 -12.01 -19.40 14.24
C ASP A 31 -11.93 -18.49 12.99
N LEU A 32 -12.39 -19.03 11.83
CA LEU A 32 -12.43 -18.27 10.58
C LEU A 32 -13.33 -17.05 10.75
N THR A 33 -12.75 -15.87 10.57
CA THR A 33 -13.39 -14.58 10.79
C THR A 33 -13.25 -13.70 9.56
N TRP A 34 -14.36 -13.17 9.07
CA TRP A 34 -14.37 -12.17 8.02
C TRP A 34 -14.16 -10.78 8.61
N LEU A 35 -13.06 -10.12 8.23
CA LEU A 35 -12.77 -8.73 8.59
C LEU A 35 -13.53 -7.76 7.68
N ALA A 36 -13.64 -8.12 6.40
CA ALA A 36 -14.50 -7.46 5.43
C ALA A 36 -15.11 -8.53 4.49
N PRO A 37 -16.42 -8.48 4.20
CA PRO A 37 -17.09 -9.50 3.41
C PRO A 37 -16.46 -9.69 2.03
N ARG A 38 -15.93 -10.88 1.74
CA ARG A 38 -15.28 -11.27 0.49
C ARG A 38 -14.01 -10.49 0.11
N GLU A 39 -13.50 -9.63 0.99
CA GLU A 39 -12.31 -8.80 0.77
C GLU A 39 -11.19 -9.10 1.77
N ALA A 40 -11.55 -9.43 3.01
CA ALA A 40 -10.56 -9.74 4.04
C ALA A 40 -11.09 -10.83 4.98
N VAL A 41 -10.30 -11.88 5.18
CA VAL A 41 -10.61 -13.00 6.04
C VAL A 41 -9.37 -13.51 6.74
N GLU A 42 -9.51 -13.98 7.95
CA GLU A 42 -8.43 -14.62 8.69
C GLU A 42 -8.93 -15.83 9.47
N PHE A 43 -8.00 -16.67 9.91
CA PHE A 43 -8.26 -17.78 10.81
C PHE A 43 -7.01 -18.08 11.65
N GLU A 44 -7.14 -18.88 12.71
CA GLU A 44 -6.01 -19.29 13.52
C GLU A 44 -5.42 -20.62 13.07
N CYS A 45 -4.09 -20.76 13.10
CA CYS A 45 -3.37 -22.03 12.95
C CYS A 45 -2.37 -22.23 14.10
N LEU A 46 -2.12 -23.49 14.46
CA LEU A 46 -1.17 -23.82 15.53
C LEU A 46 0.28 -23.57 15.10
N GLN A 47 0.59 -23.82 13.83
CA GLN A 47 1.93 -23.67 13.24
C GLN A 47 1.85 -23.12 11.83
N SER A 48 2.98 -22.62 11.31
CA SER A 48 3.10 -22.25 9.90
C SER A 48 3.06 -23.53 9.05
N PRO A 49 2.17 -23.63 8.05
CA PRO A 49 2.09 -24.82 7.20
C PRO A 49 3.26 -24.93 6.23
N ASP A 50 3.71 -26.14 5.94
CA ASP A 50 4.81 -26.40 5.00
C ASP A 50 4.47 -25.94 3.56
N THR A 51 3.18 -25.92 3.24
CA THR A 51 2.66 -25.50 1.92
C THR A 51 2.49 -23.99 1.78
N LEU A 52 2.91 -23.18 2.76
CA LEU A 52 2.69 -21.73 2.79
C LEU A 52 3.11 -21.05 1.49
N TRP A 53 4.32 -21.31 1.01
CA TRP A 53 4.85 -20.62 -0.19
C TRP A 53 4.18 -21.05 -1.49
N GLN A 54 3.78 -22.31 -1.61
CA GLN A 54 2.99 -22.78 -2.74
C GLN A 54 1.62 -22.08 -2.76
N VAL A 55 0.92 -22.08 -1.64
CA VAL A 55 -0.40 -21.43 -1.52
C VAL A 55 -0.26 -19.92 -1.72
N TRP A 56 0.80 -19.29 -1.21
CA TRP A 56 1.07 -17.88 -1.44
C TRP A 56 1.16 -17.54 -2.93
N GLN A 57 1.90 -18.33 -3.71
CA GLN A 57 2.00 -18.15 -5.17
C GLN A 57 0.64 -18.32 -5.87
N GLU A 58 -0.16 -19.31 -5.45
CA GLU A 58 -1.50 -19.53 -5.98
C GLU A 58 -2.46 -18.37 -5.65
N MET A 59 -2.32 -17.76 -4.50
CA MET A 59 -3.11 -16.58 -4.09
C MET A 59 -2.69 -15.33 -4.86
N GLN A 60 -1.38 -15.09 -5.02
CA GLN A 60 -0.88 -13.96 -5.83
C GLN A 60 -1.40 -14.02 -7.26
N ALA A 61 -1.46 -15.20 -7.88
CA ALA A 61 -2.01 -15.39 -9.22
C ALA A 61 -3.52 -15.01 -9.33
N GLN A 62 -4.20 -14.90 -8.19
CA GLN A 62 -5.62 -14.51 -8.09
C GLN A 62 -5.79 -13.08 -7.55
N ASN A 63 -4.71 -12.30 -7.42
CA ASN A 63 -4.69 -10.98 -6.79
C ASN A 63 -5.19 -11.01 -5.33
N ILE A 64 -4.81 -12.05 -4.61
CA ILE A 64 -5.09 -12.22 -3.18
C ILE A 64 -3.76 -12.19 -2.43
N ASP A 65 -3.59 -11.26 -1.52
CA ASP A 65 -2.46 -11.22 -0.61
C ASP A 65 -2.67 -12.21 0.53
N LEU A 66 -1.60 -12.90 0.90
CA LEU A 66 -1.54 -13.83 2.01
C LEU A 66 -0.32 -13.52 2.86
N VAL A 67 -0.54 -13.21 4.12
CA VAL A 67 0.53 -12.91 5.09
C VAL A 67 0.44 -13.89 6.25
N MET A 68 1.55 -14.51 6.65
CA MET A 68 1.60 -15.34 7.85
C MET A 68 2.27 -14.57 8.99
N GLN A 69 1.56 -14.39 10.09
CA GLN A 69 2.09 -13.65 11.24
C GLN A 69 1.74 -14.33 12.57
N PRO A 70 2.57 -14.16 13.62
CA PRO A 70 2.23 -14.60 14.96
C PRO A 70 0.93 -13.95 15.44
N SER A 71 0.09 -14.71 16.14
CA SER A 71 -1.18 -14.20 16.70
C SER A 71 -0.95 -13.16 17.80
N ALA A 72 0.13 -13.31 18.57
CA ALA A 72 0.48 -12.39 19.66
C ALA A 72 1.09 -11.07 19.12
N GLY A 73 0.68 -9.96 19.68
CA GLY A 73 1.27 -8.64 19.38
C GLY A 73 0.93 -8.10 17.97
N ARG A 74 -0.10 -8.59 17.32
CA ARG A 74 -0.54 -8.14 15.98
C ARG A 74 -0.99 -6.68 15.98
N ARG A 75 -1.82 -6.29 16.95
CA ARG A 75 -2.29 -4.92 17.06
C ARG A 75 -1.15 -4.02 17.54
N LYS A 76 -0.66 -3.17 16.66
CA LYS A 76 0.40 -2.20 16.96
C LYS A 76 -0.20 -0.94 17.56
N LYS A 77 0.63 -0.18 18.28
CA LYS A 77 0.24 1.09 18.91
C LYS A 77 0.78 2.31 18.16
N MET A 78 1.61 2.09 17.17
CA MET A 78 2.21 3.14 16.36
C MET A 78 2.29 2.68 14.92
N LEU A 79 1.86 3.54 14.00
CA LEU A 79 2.09 3.43 12.56
C LEU A 79 3.14 4.46 12.17
N LEU A 80 4.20 4.00 11.50
CA LEU A 80 5.15 4.85 10.78
C LEU A 80 5.01 4.51 9.32
N ALA A 81 4.61 5.48 8.52
CA ALA A 81 4.39 5.31 7.08
C ALA A 81 5.02 6.47 6.33
N ASP A 82 5.56 6.19 5.16
CA ASP A 82 5.84 7.19 4.15
C ASP A 82 4.52 7.73 3.58
N MET A 83 4.55 8.89 2.93
CA MET A 83 3.35 9.51 2.40
C MET A 83 3.22 9.30 0.89
N ASP A 84 4.17 9.81 0.12
CA ASP A 84 4.15 9.78 -1.34
C ASP A 84 4.31 8.34 -1.83
N SER A 85 3.51 7.93 -2.81
CA SER A 85 3.46 6.56 -3.34
C SER A 85 3.25 5.45 -2.28
N THR A 86 2.82 5.81 -1.07
CA THR A 86 2.60 4.90 0.07
C THR A 86 1.23 5.07 0.69
N MET A 87 0.91 6.23 1.27
CA MET A 87 -0.43 6.54 1.81
C MET A 87 -1.31 7.26 0.77
N ILE A 88 -0.69 7.89 -0.19
CA ILE A 88 -1.28 8.48 -1.39
C ILE A 88 -0.66 7.84 -2.64
N GLU A 89 -1.35 7.92 -3.77
CA GLU A 89 -0.89 7.31 -5.02
C GLU A 89 0.14 8.16 -5.77
N GLN A 90 0.23 9.46 -5.47
CA GLN A 90 1.03 10.45 -6.18
C GLN A 90 2.34 10.78 -5.46
N GLU A 91 3.25 11.41 -6.22
CA GLU A 91 4.40 12.15 -5.74
C GLU A 91 4.02 13.63 -5.65
N CYS A 92 3.95 14.20 -4.46
CA CYS A 92 3.45 15.57 -4.25
C CYS A 92 4.24 16.62 -5.01
N ILE A 93 5.58 16.46 -5.12
CA ILE A 93 6.42 17.41 -5.82
C ILE A 93 6.14 17.43 -7.33
N ASP A 94 5.81 16.27 -7.91
CA ASP A 94 5.49 16.16 -9.33
C ASP A 94 4.13 16.81 -9.63
N GLU A 95 3.13 16.59 -8.77
CA GLU A 95 1.82 17.22 -8.91
C GLU A 95 1.88 18.75 -8.76
N LEU A 96 2.69 19.25 -7.83
CA LEU A 96 2.95 20.68 -7.67
C LEU A 96 3.67 21.25 -8.89
N ALA A 97 4.62 20.52 -9.47
CA ALA A 97 5.35 20.94 -10.65
C ALA A 97 4.45 21.04 -11.88
N VAL A 98 3.55 20.08 -12.07
CA VAL A 98 2.55 20.11 -13.15
C VAL A 98 1.65 21.33 -13.00
N GLU A 99 1.17 21.62 -11.79
CA GLU A 99 0.32 22.78 -11.53
C GLU A 99 1.07 24.12 -11.70
N ALA A 100 2.39 24.12 -11.46
CA ALA A 100 3.28 25.24 -11.69
C ALA A 100 3.65 25.44 -13.16
N GLY A 101 3.36 24.48 -14.03
CA GLY A 101 3.77 24.49 -15.43
C GLY A 101 5.26 24.16 -15.66
N VAL A 102 5.92 23.51 -14.69
CA VAL A 102 7.31 23.08 -14.72
C VAL A 102 7.49 21.56 -14.59
N GLY A 103 6.45 20.80 -14.94
CA GLY A 103 6.44 19.34 -14.79
C GLY A 103 7.50 18.64 -15.63
N ASP A 104 7.75 19.11 -16.87
CA ASP A 104 8.76 18.53 -17.75
C ASP A 104 10.18 18.72 -17.20
N GLU A 105 10.47 19.89 -16.62
CA GLU A 105 11.75 20.19 -16.00
C GLU A 105 12.01 19.33 -14.76
N VAL A 106 11.00 19.18 -13.91
CA VAL A 106 11.08 18.31 -12.73
C VAL A 106 11.29 16.86 -13.13
N SER A 107 10.58 16.39 -14.16
CA SER A 107 10.74 15.03 -14.70
C SER A 107 12.16 14.77 -15.21
N GLN A 108 12.79 15.73 -15.88
CA GLN A 108 14.19 15.65 -16.35
C GLN A 108 15.16 15.55 -15.17
N ILE A 109 14.95 16.32 -14.09
CA ILE A 109 15.79 16.25 -12.88
C ILE A 109 15.65 14.87 -12.23
N THR A 110 14.44 14.36 -12.14
CA THR A 110 14.18 13.01 -11.62
C THR A 110 14.90 11.94 -12.44
N ALA A 111 14.85 12.02 -13.78
CA ALA A 111 15.56 11.10 -14.65
C ALA A 111 17.09 11.15 -14.44
N ARG A 112 17.68 12.34 -14.28
CA ARG A 112 19.11 12.51 -13.98
C ARG A 112 19.49 11.89 -12.63
N ALA A 113 18.64 12.06 -11.62
CA ALA A 113 18.85 11.43 -10.31
C ALA A 113 18.79 9.90 -10.39
N MET A 114 17.84 9.34 -11.13
CA MET A 114 17.70 7.88 -11.34
C MET A 114 18.90 7.29 -12.10
N ASN A 115 19.53 8.07 -12.98
CA ASN A 115 20.75 7.69 -13.69
C ASN A 115 22.03 7.85 -12.84
N GLY A 116 21.92 8.35 -11.60
CA GLY A 116 23.07 8.57 -10.72
C GLY A 116 23.90 9.81 -11.05
N GLU A 117 23.36 10.74 -11.85
CA GLU A 117 24.01 12.01 -12.19
C GLU A 117 23.84 13.05 -11.08
N LEU A 118 22.82 12.91 -10.25
CA LEU A 118 22.52 13.75 -9.10
C LEU A 118 22.33 12.86 -7.87
N ASP A 119 22.80 13.33 -6.72
CA ASP A 119 22.40 12.74 -5.45
C ASP A 119 21.01 13.24 -5.01
N PHE A 120 20.49 12.67 -3.93
CA PHE A 120 19.15 13.00 -3.43
C PHE A 120 19.00 14.48 -3.08
N GLU A 121 20.01 15.07 -2.40
CA GLU A 121 19.97 16.46 -1.94
C GLU A 121 20.01 17.42 -3.13
N GLN A 122 20.89 17.18 -4.10
CA GLN A 122 20.98 17.97 -5.33
C GLN A 122 19.66 17.93 -6.11
N ALA A 123 19.10 16.75 -6.32
CA ALA A 123 17.83 16.58 -7.03
C ALA A 123 16.66 17.29 -6.29
N LEU A 124 16.63 17.21 -4.97
CA LEU A 124 15.61 17.88 -4.15
C LEU A 124 15.74 19.39 -4.26
N GLN A 125 16.97 19.94 -4.17
CA GLN A 125 17.23 21.38 -4.29
C GLN A 125 16.86 21.92 -5.68
N GLU A 126 17.22 21.21 -6.75
CA GLU A 126 16.86 21.60 -8.12
C GLU A 126 15.34 21.60 -8.30
N ARG A 127 14.64 20.52 -7.90
CA ARG A 127 13.17 20.40 -8.04
C ARG A 127 12.42 21.45 -7.22
N THR A 128 12.78 21.62 -5.95
CA THR A 128 12.13 22.64 -5.09
C THR A 128 12.45 24.07 -5.53
N GLY A 129 13.64 24.30 -6.12
CA GLY A 129 14.02 25.59 -6.69
C GLY A 129 13.09 26.04 -7.82
N LEU A 130 12.58 25.11 -8.64
CA LEU A 130 11.61 25.39 -9.70
C LEU A 130 10.24 25.81 -9.16
N LEU A 131 9.89 25.39 -7.94
CA LEU A 131 8.63 25.76 -7.30
C LEU A 131 8.68 27.10 -6.57
N LYS A 132 9.83 27.77 -6.57
CA LYS A 132 10.03 29.04 -5.85
C LYS A 132 9.10 30.13 -6.38
N GLY A 133 8.35 30.75 -5.47
CA GLY A 133 7.45 31.87 -5.80
C GLY A 133 6.04 31.45 -6.16
N LEU A 134 5.74 30.15 -6.10
CA LEU A 134 4.35 29.69 -6.19
C LEU A 134 3.52 30.19 -5.01
N ALA A 135 2.27 30.52 -5.29
CA ALA A 135 1.32 30.86 -4.25
C ALA A 135 1.00 29.62 -3.38
N VAL A 136 0.91 29.78 -2.08
CA VAL A 136 0.67 28.67 -1.14
C VAL A 136 -0.67 27.97 -1.38
N GLU A 137 -1.64 28.69 -1.94
CA GLU A 137 -2.97 28.20 -2.31
C GLU A 137 -2.91 27.05 -3.37
N ILE A 138 -1.80 26.93 -4.07
CA ILE A 138 -1.57 25.81 -5.02
C ILE A 138 -1.53 24.47 -4.28
N ILE A 139 -1.03 24.43 -3.04
CA ILE A 139 -1.02 23.22 -2.22
C ILE A 139 -2.45 22.72 -2.00
N ASP A 140 -3.36 23.60 -1.61
CA ASP A 140 -4.77 23.24 -1.39
C ASP A 140 -5.43 22.77 -2.71
N LYS A 141 -5.14 23.45 -3.81
CA LYS A 141 -5.64 23.07 -5.13
C LYS A 141 -5.18 21.65 -5.52
N VAL A 142 -3.88 21.37 -5.42
CA VAL A 142 -3.31 20.04 -5.72
C VAL A 142 -3.93 18.98 -4.81
N TYR A 143 -3.99 19.24 -3.51
CA TYR A 143 -4.60 18.32 -2.55
C TYR A 143 -6.05 17.97 -2.90
N GLN A 144 -6.86 18.95 -3.28
CA GLN A 144 -8.28 18.73 -3.57
C GLN A 144 -8.55 18.12 -4.95
N THR A 145 -7.66 18.32 -5.92
CA THR A 145 -7.95 17.96 -7.32
C THR A 145 -7.10 16.83 -7.87
N ARG A 146 -5.95 16.52 -7.25
CA ARG A 146 -4.98 15.59 -7.80
C ARG A 146 -4.60 14.44 -6.87
N ILE A 147 -4.70 14.64 -5.54
CA ILE A 147 -4.29 13.62 -4.57
C ILE A 147 -5.40 12.60 -4.36
N THR A 148 -5.04 11.34 -4.46
CA THR A 148 -5.90 10.19 -4.16
C THR A 148 -5.24 9.30 -3.12
N TYR A 149 -6.05 8.76 -2.21
CA TYR A 149 -5.53 7.86 -1.18
C TYR A 149 -5.25 6.47 -1.75
N MET A 150 -4.15 5.87 -1.32
CA MET A 150 -3.84 4.49 -1.64
C MET A 150 -4.98 3.56 -1.18
N PRO A 151 -5.44 2.62 -2.02
CA PRO A 151 -6.47 1.66 -1.64
C PRO A 151 -6.12 0.94 -0.32
N GLY A 152 -7.04 0.98 0.65
CA GLY A 152 -6.82 0.41 1.98
C GLY A 152 -6.21 1.38 3.00
N GLY A 153 -5.68 2.55 2.59
CA GLY A 153 -5.05 3.51 3.51
C GLY A 153 -5.99 4.03 4.59
N ALA A 154 -7.22 4.39 4.22
CA ALA A 154 -8.22 4.84 5.18
C ALA A 154 -8.59 3.75 6.19
N GLN A 155 -8.73 2.50 5.75
CA GLN A 155 -9.01 1.34 6.61
C GLN A 155 -7.86 1.08 7.57
N LEU A 156 -6.60 1.17 7.09
CA LEU A 156 -5.41 1.02 7.93
C LEU A 156 -5.38 2.05 9.07
N LEU A 157 -5.72 3.31 8.77
CA LEU A 157 -5.74 4.38 9.78
C LEU A 157 -6.89 4.25 10.77
N ALA A 158 -8.01 3.64 10.38
CA ALA A 158 -9.19 3.47 11.22
C ALA A 158 -9.10 2.25 12.16
N THR A 159 -8.13 1.35 11.96
CA THR A 159 -7.96 0.11 12.73
C THR A 159 -7.02 0.31 13.92
#